data_588318cc2b2638df04fc62236e0e379a
#
_entry.id   588318cc2b2638df04fc62236e0e379a
#
_cell.length_a   1.000
_cell.length_b   1.000
_cell.length_c   1.000
_cell.angle_alpha   90.00
_cell.angle_beta   90.00
_cell.angle_gamma   90.00
#
_symmetry.space_group_name_H-M   'P 1'
#
loop_
_entity.id
_entity.type
_entity.pdbx_description
1 polymer ?
#
loop_
_entity_poly.entity_id
_entity_poly.type
_entity_poly.pdbx_seq_one_letter_code
_entity_poly.pdbx_strand_id
1 'polypeptide(L)'
;MATIEGIVVLLQALAVPIFLLLFYFDGMVIGKLAPPATFYLAYVVLVSPTDLALFVAAGLSALAATLGQFTLYRGFNADSPEYFGIRRRVPYADQVPVVIHERIGERRLRVATRLFDRFGATALVVTNAIPGVRSLLSIPAGLSGYPAGRFLVCSMIGNGLYLALLTAVAWGLLDLAAAWW
;
A
#
# COMPACT_ATOMS: atom_id res chain seq x y z
N MET A 1 -25.45 -3.33 -28.84
CA MET A 1 -23.98 -3.11 -28.82
C MET A 1 -23.61 -1.88 -27.97
N ALA A 2 -24.17 -0.70 -28.19
CA ALA A 2 -23.85 0.52 -27.41
C ALA A 2 -23.98 0.39 -25.87
N THR A 3 -24.89 -0.44 -25.35
CA THR A 3 -25.08 -0.67 -23.91
C THR A 3 -23.94 -1.49 -23.27
N ILE A 4 -23.38 -2.47 -23.97
CA ILE A 4 -22.28 -3.31 -23.46
C ILE A 4 -20.99 -2.49 -23.43
N GLU A 5 -20.70 -1.74 -24.50
CA GLU A 5 -19.54 -0.84 -24.54
C GLU A 5 -19.60 0.22 -23.44
N GLY A 6 -20.78 0.80 -23.20
CA GLY A 6 -20.99 1.77 -22.12
C GLY A 6 -20.75 1.17 -20.72
N ILE A 7 -21.15 -0.09 -20.50
CA ILE A 7 -20.90 -0.80 -19.24
C ILE A 7 -19.40 -1.08 -19.08
N VAL A 8 -18.71 -1.50 -20.12
CA VAL A 8 -17.27 -1.75 -20.09
C VAL A 8 -16.49 -0.48 -19.76
N VAL A 9 -16.81 0.65 -20.41
CA VAL A 9 -16.20 1.95 -20.12
C VAL A 9 -16.47 2.39 -18.68
N LEU A 10 -17.68 2.18 -18.16
CA LEU A 10 -18.03 2.52 -16.78
C LEU A 10 -17.26 1.65 -15.79
N LEU A 11 -17.14 0.34 -16.03
CA LEU A 11 -16.36 -0.57 -15.20
C LEU A 11 -14.87 -0.21 -15.20
N GLN A 12 -14.32 0.17 -16.34
CA GLN A 12 -12.93 0.65 -16.44
C GLN A 12 -12.73 1.95 -15.66
N ALA A 13 -13.66 2.91 -15.77
CA ALA A 13 -13.59 4.17 -15.06
C ALA A 13 -13.69 4.00 -13.53
N LEU A 14 -14.48 3.03 -13.07
CA LEU A 14 -14.66 2.75 -11.63
C LEU A 14 -13.55 1.86 -11.06
N ALA A 15 -12.92 1.01 -11.86
CA ALA A 15 -11.88 0.10 -11.40
C ALA A 15 -10.70 0.84 -10.75
N VAL A 16 -10.22 1.92 -11.38
CA VAL A 16 -9.07 2.68 -10.87
C VAL A 16 -9.35 3.31 -9.51
N PRO A 17 -10.43 4.09 -9.29
CA PRO A 17 -10.75 4.63 -7.97
C PRO A 17 -10.89 3.54 -6.90
N ILE A 18 -11.51 2.41 -7.23
CA ILE A 18 -11.72 1.31 -6.28
C ILE A 18 -10.39 0.73 -5.81
N PHE A 19 -9.49 0.37 -6.72
CA PHE A 19 -8.22 -0.20 -6.26
C PHE A 19 -7.30 0.84 -5.62
N LEU A 20 -7.39 2.14 -5.95
CA LEU A 20 -6.70 3.19 -5.23
C LEU A 20 -7.13 3.26 -3.76
N LEU A 21 -8.45 3.22 -3.51
CA LEU A 21 -8.97 3.15 -2.14
C LEU A 21 -8.49 1.88 -1.43
N LEU A 22 -8.51 0.74 -2.11
CA LEU A 22 -8.02 -0.51 -1.54
C LEU A 22 -6.52 -0.44 -1.18
N PHE A 23 -5.69 0.16 -2.04
CA PHE A 23 -4.26 0.37 -1.75
C PHE A 23 -4.05 1.34 -0.58
N TYR A 24 -4.87 2.39 -0.45
CA TYR A 24 -4.81 3.29 0.70
C TYR A 24 -5.13 2.56 2.00
N PHE A 25 -6.23 1.80 2.06
CA PHE A 25 -6.60 1.03 3.25
C PHE A 25 -5.61 -0.09 3.58
N ASP A 26 -5.05 -0.74 2.57
CA ASP A 26 -3.99 -1.73 2.75
C ASP A 26 -2.72 -1.07 3.34
N GLY A 27 -2.39 0.14 2.92
CA GLY A 27 -1.35 0.97 3.54
C GLY A 27 -1.59 1.24 5.02
N MET A 28 -2.85 1.39 5.44
CA MET A 28 -3.26 1.54 6.84
C MET A 28 -3.34 0.21 7.62
N VAL A 29 -2.95 -0.93 7.03
CA VAL A 29 -3.08 -2.28 7.63
C VAL A 29 -4.54 -2.73 7.83
N ILE A 30 -5.52 -1.95 7.39
CA ILE A 30 -6.96 -2.25 7.53
C ILE A 30 -7.45 -3.14 6.36
N GLY A 31 -6.75 -3.12 5.24
CA GLY A 31 -7.16 -3.68 3.94
C GLY A 31 -7.05 -5.20 3.79
N LYS A 32 -7.01 -5.98 4.88
CA LYS A 32 -6.89 -7.45 4.78
C LYS A 32 -8.12 -8.16 4.19
N LEU A 33 -9.24 -7.47 4.04
CA LEU A 33 -10.50 -8.03 3.52
C LEU A 33 -10.51 -8.22 2.00
N ALA A 34 -9.79 -7.39 1.24
CA ALA A 34 -9.71 -7.49 -0.20
C ALA A 34 -8.28 -7.13 -0.65
N PRO A 35 -7.46 -8.10 -1.08
CA PRO A 35 -6.08 -7.83 -1.46
C PRO A 35 -6.04 -6.93 -2.71
N PRO A 36 -5.53 -5.69 -2.61
CA PRO A 36 -5.52 -4.74 -3.73
C PRO A 36 -4.70 -5.24 -4.92
N ALA A 37 -3.72 -6.09 -4.65
CA ALA A 37 -2.92 -6.75 -5.68
C ALA A 37 -3.77 -7.54 -6.67
N THR A 38 -4.79 -8.26 -6.20
CA THR A 38 -5.68 -9.05 -7.05
C THR A 38 -6.47 -8.16 -8.01
N PHE A 39 -6.98 -7.03 -7.51
CA PHE A 39 -7.71 -6.06 -8.35
C PHE A 39 -6.79 -5.38 -9.36
N TYR A 40 -5.56 -5.06 -8.96
CA TYR A 40 -4.57 -4.48 -9.86
C TYR A 40 -4.16 -5.48 -10.95
N LEU A 41 -3.86 -6.74 -10.59
CA LEU A 41 -3.56 -7.80 -11.56
C LEU A 41 -4.73 -8.04 -12.52
N ALA A 42 -5.97 -8.10 -12.00
CA ALA A 42 -7.16 -8.24 -12.83
C ALA A 42 -7.32 -7.06 -13.80
N TYR A 43 -7.06 -5.83 -13.35
CA TYR A 43 -7.06 -4.65 -14.21
C TYR A 43 -6.04 -4.79 -15.35
N VAL A 44 -4.80 -5.16 -15.05
CA VAL A 44 -3.76 -5.32 -16.09
C VAL A 44 -4.11 -6.41 -17.08
N VAL A 45 -4.57 -7.57 -16.60
CA VAL A 45 -4.84 -8.75 -17.45
C VAL A 45 -6.14 -8.60 -18.24
N LEU A 46 -7.22 -8.13 -17.63
CA LEU A 46 -8.54 -8.10 -18.27
C LEU A 46 -8.77 -6.84 -19.12
N VAL A 47 -8.22 -5.70 -18.68
CA VAL A 47 -8.39 -4.43 -19.39
C VAL A 47 -7.30 -4.20 -20.41
N SER A 48 -6.10 -4.81 -20.22
CA SER A 48 -4.92 -4.62 -21.08
C SER A 48 -4.66 -3.16 -21.40
N PRO A 49 -4.45 -2.31 -20.35
CA PRO A 49 -4.31 -0.87 -20.53
C PRO A 49 -3.09 -0.53 -21.37
N THR A 50 -3.11 0.65 -21.99
CA THR A 50 -1.90 1.19 -22.66
C THR A 50 -0.78 1.40 -21.65
N ASP A 51 0.48 1.41 -22.11
CA ASP A 51 1.65 1.61 -21.23
C ASP A 51 1.55 2.87 -20.39
N LEU A 52 1.06 3.98 -20.98
CA LEU A 52 0.85 5.22 -20.25
C LEU A 52 -0.22 5.08 -19.16
N ALA A 53 -1.36 4.44 -19.47
CA ALA A 53 -2.43 4.21 -18.50
C ALA A 53 -1.96 3.30 -17.36
N LEU A 54 -1.18 2.28 -17.69
CA LEU A 54 -0.58 1.37 -16.72
C LEU A 54 0.41 2.09 -15.80
N PHE A 55 1.30 2.91 -16.37
CA PHE A 55 2.26 3.70 -15.61
C PHE A 55 1.56 4.68 -14.65
N VAL A 56 0.53 5.37 -15.13
CA VAL A 56 -0.28 6.29 -14.31
C VAL A 56 -1.01 5.53 -13.20
N ALA A 57 -1.65 4.40 -13.52
CA ALA A 57 -2.36 3.58 -12.54
C ALA A 57 -1.41 3.04 -11.46
N ALA A 58 -0.22 2.57 -11.86
CA ALA A 58 0.81 2.12 -10.92
C ALA A 58 1.31 3.27 -10.03
N GLY A 59 1.62 4.42 -10.61
CA GLY A 59 2.08 5.59 -9.87
C GLY A 59 1.05 6.09 -8.84
N LEU A 60 -0.22 6.19 -9.24
CA LEU A 60 -1.31 6.57 -8.36
C LEU A 60 -1.54 5.53 -7.24
N SER A 61 -1.42 4.24 -7.55
CA SER A 61 -1.55 3.16 -6.56
C SER A 61 -0.41 3.18 -5.55
N ALA A 62 0.84 3.43 -5.99
CA ALA A 62 1.98 3.61 -5.11
C ALA A 62 1.77 4.82 -4.18
N LEU A 63 1.27 5.92 -4.73
CA LEU A 63 0.94 7.12 -3.96
C LEU A 63 -0.16 6.84 -2.93
N ALA A 64 -1.25 6.20 -3.33
CA ALA A 64 -2.36 5.85 -2.45
C ALA A 64 -1.88 4.96 -1.28
N ALA A 65 -1.11 3.91 -1.58
CA ALA A 65 -0.50 3.05 -0.56
C ALA A 65 0.42 3.82 0.39
N THR A 66 1.26 4.70 -0.16
CA THR A 66 2.18 5.55 0.62
C THR A 66 1.42 6.51 1.54
N LEU A 67 0.33 7.10 1.06
CA LEU A 67 -0.54 7.96 1.87
C LEU A 67 -1.21 7.18 3.00
N GLY A 68 -1.68 5.95 2.74
CA GLY A 68 -2.21 5.06 3.77
C GLY A 68 -1.16 4.74 4.84
N GLN A 69 0.05 4.37 4.43
CA GLN A 69 1.18 4.13 5.34
C GLN A 69 1.57 5.38 6.13
N PHE A 70 1.53 6.56 5.49
CA PHE A 70 1.82 7.82 6.14
C PHE A 70 0.76 8.21 7.17
N THR A 71 -0.51 7.89 6.89
CA THR A 71 -1.59 8.07 7.88
C THR A 71 -1.34 7.21 9.12
N LEU A 72 -0.93 5.96 8.93
CA LEU A 72 -0.55 5.06 10.01
C LEU A 72 0.70 5.58 10.77
N TYR A 73 1.77 5.92 10.04
CA TYR A 73 3.00 6.51 10.60
C TYR A 73 2.68 7.73 11.48
N ARG A 74 1.86 8.67 10.97
CA ARG A 74 1.48 9.87 11.71
C ARG A 74 0.63 9.56 12.94
N GLY A 75 -0.18 8.52 12.91
CA GLY A 75 -0.96 8.06 14.05
C GLY A 75 -0.11 7.61 15.23
N PHE A 76 1.13 7.15 14.97
CA PHE A 76 2.08 6.67 15.97
C PHE A 76 3.20 7.67 16.28
N ASN A 77 3.35 8.75 15.52
CA ASN A 77 4.39 9.74 15.74
C ASN A 77 3.89 10.83 16.71
N ALA A 78 4.52 10.90 17.88
CA ALA A 78 4.18 11.88 18.93
C ALA A 78 4.39 13.35 18.49
N ASP A 79 5.39 13.59 17.61
CA ASP A 79 5.75 14.92 17.10
C ASP A 79 4.90 15.34 15.89
N SER A 80 3.86 14.57 15.54
CA SER A 80 2.99 14.93 14.41
C SER A 80 2.21 16.22 14.74
N PRO A 81 2.31 17.28 13.89
CA PRO A 81 1.61 18.52 14.13
C PRO A 81 0.09 18.33 14.12
N GLU A 82 -0.61 19.08 14.97
CA GLU A 82 -2.06 19.17 14.95
C GLU A 82 -2.51 19.90 13.67
N TYR A 83 -3.39 19.28 12.88
CA TYR A 83 -4.04 19.95 11.76
C TYR A 83 -5.51 20.16 12.08
N PHE A 84 -6.01 21.38 11.89
CA PHE A 84 -7.40 21.79 12.11
C PHE A 84 -7.92 21.59 13.55
N GLY A 85 -7.08 21.73 14.56
CA GLY A 85 -7.52 21.58 15.97
C GLY A 85 -7.89 20.15 16.38
N ILE A 86 -7.71 19.19 15.49
CA ILE A 86 -7.88 17.77 15.83
C ILE A 86 -6.59 17.32 16.50
N ARG A 87 -6.59 17.34 17.83
CA ARG A 87 -5.56 16.66 18.63
C ARG A 87 -5.58 15.19 18.23
N ARG A 88 -4.48 14.73 17.61
CA ARG A 88 -4.25 13.33 17.34
C ARG A 88 -3.83 12.54 18.58
N ARG A 89 -4.58 12.63 19.62
CA ARG A 89 -4.71 11.50 20.52
C ARG A 89 -5.71 10.58 19.84
N VAL A 90 -5.21 9.52 19.21
CA VAL A 90 -6.05 8.33 19.09
C VAL A 90 -6.59 8.13 20.48
N PRO A 91 -7.93 8.26 20.75
CA PRO A 91 -8.48 8.27 22.10
C PRO A 91 -8.19 6.98 22.88
N TYR A 92 -7.45 6.07 22.31
CA TYR A 92 -7.02 4.78 22.84
C TYR A 92 -5.53 4.53 22.56
N ALA A 93 -4.67 5.59 22.60
CA ALA A 93 -3.23 5.41 22.41
C ALA A 93 -2.64 4.34 23.35
N ASP A 94 -3.20 4.21 24.55
CA ASP A 94 -2.82 3.19 25.52
C ASP A 94 -3.36 1.78 25.15
N GLN A 95 -4.41 1.69 24.32
CA GLN A 95 -5.00 0.42 23.85
C GLN A 95 -4.55 0.05 22.43
N VAL A 96 -3.95 0.99 21.70
CA VAL A 96 -3.44 0.75 20.34
C VAL A 96 -2.43 -0.40 20.31
N PRO A 97 -1.52 -0.59 21.29
CA PRO A 97 -0.69 -1.79 21.34
C PRO A 97 -1.49 -3.09 21.36
N VAL A 98 -2.61 -3.14 22.08
CA VAL A 98 -3.45 -4.34 22.20
C VAL A 98 -4.13 -4.68 20.89
N VAL A 99 -4.77 -3.70 20.23
CA VAL A 99 -5.43 -3.90 18.93
C VAL A 99 -4.44 -4.29 17.83
N ILE A 100 -3.22 -3.73 17.87
CA ILE A 100 -2.15 -4.07 16.94
C ILE A 100 -1.62 -5.46 17.22
N HIS A 101 -1.40 -5.83 18.48
CA HIS A 101 -0.98 -7.17 18.88
C HIS A 101 -1.99 -8.24 18.45
N GLU A 102 -3.29 -7.99 18.60
CA GLU A 102 -4.33 -8.91 18.17
C GLU A 102 -4.42 -9.06 16.64
N ARG A 103 -4.26 -7.97 15.88
CA ARG A 103 -4.41 -8.00 14.41
C ARG A 103 -3.14 -8.39 13.67
N ILE A 104 -1.98 -7.96 14.12
CA ILE A 104 -0.69 -8.14 13.42
C ILE A 104 0.10 -9.32 14.01
N GLY A 105 -0.07 -9.60 15.30
CA GLY A 105 0.68 -10.58 16.09
C GLY A 105 2.03 -10.01 16.56
N GLU A 106 2.33 -10.19 17.83
CA GLU A 106 3.56 -9.72 18.48
C GLU A 106 4.85 -10.11 17.76
N ARG A 107 4.88 -11.32 17.19
CA ARG A 107 6.07 -11.82 16.49
C ARG A 107 6.40 -10.98 15.27
N ARG A 108 5.39 -10.61 14.48
CA ARG A 108 5.59 -9.79 13.27
C ARG A 108 6.02 -8.37 13.61
N LEU A 109 5.42 -7.78 14.64
CA LEU A 109 5.77 -6.44 15.11
C LEU A 109 7.21 -6.41 15.64
N ARG A 110 7.62 -7.38 16.47
CA ARG A 110 9.00 -7.50 16.95
C ARG A 110 10.02 -7.66 15.81
N VAL A 111 9.69 -8.43 14.79
CA VAL A 111 10.57 -8.57 13.61
C VAL A 111 10.66 -7.25 12.87
N ALA A 112 9.53 -6.56 12.65
CA ALA A 112 9.49 -5.26 11.99
C ALA A 112 10.34 -4.21 12.74
N THR A 113 10.20 -4.11 14.07
CA THR A 113 11.01 -3.21 14.89
C THR A 113 12.50 -3.52 14.78
N ARG A 114 12.92 -4.78 14.91
CA ARG A 114 14.33 -5.15 14.77
C ARG A 114 14.90 -4.85 13.38
N LEU A 115 14.12 -5.07 12.32
CA LEU A 115 14.53 -4.75 10.96
C LEU A 115 14.67 -3.24 10.78
N PHE A 116 13.74 -2.48 11.34
CA PHE A 116 13.80 -1.02 11.30
C PHE A 116 15.01 -0.48 12.08
N ASP A 117 15.25 -0.95 13.30
CA ASP A 117 16.39 -0.53 14.14
C ASP A 117 17.74 -0.84 13.48
N ARG A 118 17.82 -1.97 12.74
CA ARG A 118 19.05 -2.40 12.10
C ARG A 118 19.31 -1.74 10.74
N PHE A 119 18.28 -1.56 9.93
CA PHE A 119 18.42 -1.18 8.53
C PHE A 119 17.72 0.15 8.16
N GLY A 120 16.91 0.74 9.04
CA GLY A 120 16.27 2.05 8.86
C GLY A 120 15.57 2.22 7.51
N ALA A 121 16.04 3.16 6.70
CA ALA A 121 15.50 3.48 5.38
C ALA A 121 15.45 2.28 4.43
N THR A 122 16.50 1.45 4.43
CA THR A 122 16.58 0.26 3.56
C THR A 122 15.50 -0.76 3.94
N ALA A 123 15.25 -0.95 5.24
CA ALA A 123 14.16 -1.82 5.68
C ALA A 123 12.79 -1.33 5.18
N LEU A 124 12.53 -0.01 5.20
CA LEU A 124 11.28 0.56 4.66
C LEU A 124 11.11 0.24 3.17
N VAL A 125 12.15 0.44 2.36
CA VAL A 125 12.08 0.15 0.91
C VAL A 125 11.84 -1.33 0.67
N VAL A 126 12.65 -2.20 1.27
CA VAL A 126 12.60 -3.65 1.03
C VAL A 126 11.28 -4.25 1.52
N THR A 127 10.82 -3.90 2.73
CA THR A 127 9.57 -4.46 3.26
C THR A 127 8.36 -3.97 2.51
N ASN A 128 8.37 -2.74 1.99
CA ASN A 128 7.28 -2.22 1.15
C ASN A 128 7.20 -2.91 -0.21
N ALA A 129 8.29 -3.48 -0.71
CA ALA A 129 8.29 -4.32 -1.91
C ALA A 129 7.77 -5.74 -1.67
N ILE A 130 7.64 -6.19 -0.40
CA ILE A 130 7.23 -7.56 -0.07
C ILE A 130 5.75 -7.58 0.36
N PRO A 131 4.89 -8.38 -0.30
CA PRO A 131 3.48 -8.50 0.08
C PRO A 131 3.32 -9.06 1.51
N GLY A 132 2.34 -8.55 2.25
CA GLY A 132 1.99 -9.02 3.60
C GLY A 132 2.77 -8.42 4.77
N VAL A 133 3.93 -7.77 4.52
CA VAL A 133 4.72 -7.07 5.55
C VAL A 133 4.90 -5.57 5.27
N ARG A 134 4.47 -5.12 4.09
CA ARG A 134 4.76 -3.79 3.53
C ARG A 134 4.38 -2.61 4.43
N SER A 135 3.27 -2.66 5.14
CA SER A 135 2.80 -1.53 5.96
C SER A 135 3.25 -1.62 7.43
N LEU A 136 3.86 -2.73 7.85
CA LEU A 136 4.19 -2.97 9.26
C LEU A 136 5.26 -2.03 9.80
N LEU A 137 6.22 -1.61 8.95
CA LEU A 137 7.29 -0.72 9.37
C LEU A 137 6.83 0.72 9.60
N SER A 138 5.63 1.10 9.15
CA SER A 138 5.07 2.43 9.42
C SER A 138 4.88 2.69 10.92
N ILE A 139 4.63 1.64 11.71
CA ILE A 139 4.43 1.73 13.16
C ILE A 139 5.75 2.04 13.87
N PRO A 140 6.81 1.19 13.78
CA PRO A 140 8.07 1.50 14.46
C PRO A 140 8.72 2.77 13.91
N ALA A 141 8.56 3.10 12.64
CA ALA A 141 9.03 4.37 12.09
C ALA A 141 8.33 5.58 12.73
N GLY A 142 7.00 5.49 12.96
CA GLY A 142 6.26 6.52 13.69
C GLY A 142 6.71 6.65 15.13
N LEU A 143 6.77 5.53 15.87
CA LEU A 143 7.18 5.51 17.29
C LEU A 143 8.60 6.02 17.52
N SER A 144 9.52 5.78 16.58
CA SER A 144 10.92 6.25 16.67
C SER A 144 11.12 7.71 16.27
N GLY A 145 10.06 8.44 15.87
CA GLY A 145 10.21 9.80 15.36
C GLY A 145 11.01 9.89 14.05
N TYR A 146 11.01 8.83 13.22
CA TYR A 146 11.76 8.83 11.97
C TYR A 146 11.31 9.98 11.04
N PRO A 147 12.23 10.72 10.36
CA PRO A 147 11.87 11.89 9.59
C PRO A 147 10.80 11.63 8.53
N ALA A 148 9.69 12.36 8.57
CA ALA A 148 8.51 12.18 7.70
C ALA A 148 8.84 12.22 6.20
N GLY A 149 9.70 13.14 5.76
CA GLY A 149 10.11 13.24 4.36
C GLY A 149 10.86 11.99 3.88
N ARG A 150 11.80 11.48 4.68
CA ARG A 150 12.52 10.22 4.39
C ARG A 150 11.57 9.03 4.37
N PHE A 151 10.64 8.97 5.32
CA PHE A 151 9.62 7.94 5.35
C PHE A 151 8.80 7.91 4.05
N LEU A 152 8.29 9.07 3.60
CA LEU A 152 7.49 9.19 2.38
C LEU A 152 8.28 8.74 1.14
N VAL A 153 9.52 9.21 1.00
CA VAL A 153 10.37 8.83 -0.15
C VAL A 153 10.66 7.33 -0.18
N CYS A 154 11.09 6.76 0.95
CA CYS A 154 11.38 5.31 1.04
C CYS A 154 10.13 4.46 0.81
N SER A 155 8.98 4.88 1.36
CA SER A 155 7.72 4.18 1.16
C SER A 155 7.24 4.27 -0.29
N MET A 156 7.38 5.42 -0.93
CA MET A 156 7.03 5.58 -2.35
C MET A 156 7.90 4.71 -3.27
N ILE A 157 9.21 4.67 -3.03
CA ILE A 157 10.13 3.79 -3.79
C ILE A 157 9.74 2.33 -3.58
N GLY A 158 9.54 1.87 -2.34
CA GLY A 158 9.19 0.49 -2.04
C GLY A 158 7.83 0.07 -2.62
N ASN A 159 6.82 0.95 -2.54
CA ASN A 159 5.51 0.71 -3.16
C ASN A 159 5.58 0.72 -4.68
N GLY A 160 6.41 1.58 -5.29
CA GLY A 160 6.67 1.58 -6.72
C GLY A 160 7.31 0.28 -7.19
N LEU A 161 8.32 -0.22 -6.48
CA LEU A 161 8.93 -1.52 -6.75
C LEU A 161 7.92 -2.66 -6.64
N TYR A 162 7.07 -2.64 -5.63
CA TYR A 162 6.00 -3.62 -5.47
C TYR A 162 5.05 -3.66 -6.68
N LEU A 163 4.61 -2.49 -7.16
CA LEU A 163 3.71 -2.41 -8.31
C LEU A 163 4.42 -2.78 -9.62
N ALA A 164 5.70 -2.46 -9.77
CA ALA A 164 6.51 -2.93 -10.88
C ALA A 164 6.60 -4.47 -10.89
N LEU A 165 6.80 -5.09 -9.74
CA LEU A 165 6.79 -6.55 -9.60
C LEU A 165 5.41 -7.15 -9.94
N LEU A 166 4.31 -6.54 -9.48
CA LEU A 166 2.96 -6.99 -9.84
C LEU A 166 2.71 -6.87 -11.34
N THR A 167 3.16 -5.79 -11.97
CA THR A 167 3.05 -5.60 -13.42
C THR A 167 3.84 -6.68 -14.18
N ALA A 168 5.06 -6.97 -13.74
CA ALA A 168 5.87 -8.03 -14.35
C ALA A 168 5.21 -9.42 -14.21
N VAL A 169 4.59 -9.71 -13.06
CA VAL A 169 3.80 -10.93 -12.85
C VAL A 169 2.59 -10.97 -13.79
N ALA A 170 1.88 -9.85 -13.96
CA ALA A 170 0.73 -9.80 -14.88
C ALA A 170 1.14 -10.07 -16.32
N TRP A 171 2.24 -9.50 -16.80
CA TRP A 171 2.76 -9.76 -18.15
C TRP A 171 3.20 -11.22 -18.31
N GLY A 172 3.90 -11.78 -17.33
CA GLY A 172 4.25 -13.20 -17.35
C GLY A 172 3.04 -14.13 -17.41
N LEU A 173 1.92 -13.78 -16.76
CA LEU A 173 0.67 -14.52 -16.87
C LEU A 173 0.04 -14.40 -18.26
N LEU A 174 0.10 -13.22 -18.89
CA LEU A 174 -0.37 -13.01 -20.27
C LEU A 174 0.46 -13.80 -21.28
N ASP A 175 1.79 -13.78 -21.14
CA ASP A 175 2.69 -14.55 -22.02
C ASP A 175 2.46 -16.05 -21.89
N LEU A 176 2.28 -16.56 -20.66
CA LEU A 176 1.92 -17.96 -20.44
C LEU A 176 0.58 -18.32 -21.08
N ALA A 177 -0.44 -17.48 -20.90
CA ALA A 177 -1.74 -17.72 -21.53
C ALA A 177 -1.62 -17.75 -23.06
N ALA A 178 -0.86 -16.82 -23.65
CA ALA A 178 -0.64 -16.79 -25.10
C ALA A 178 0.12 -18.02 -25.64
N ALA A 179 0.97 -18.64 -24.82
CA ALA A 179 1.70 -19.86 -25.20
C ALA A 179 0.83 -21.12 -25.21
N TRP A 180 -0.35 -21.08 -24.59
CA TRP A 180 -1.29 -22.21 -24.50
C TRP A 180 -2.43 -22.16 -25.52
N TRP A 181 -2.59 -21.06 -26.24
CA TRP A 181 -3.57 -20.84 -27.30
C TRP A 181 -2.91 -20.78 -28.70
#